data_ae9ae497e60ad337372294d5dc9d78a8
#
_entry.id   ae9ae497e60ad337372294d5dc9d78a8
#
_cell.length_a   1.000
_cell.length_b   1.000
_cell.length_c   1.000
_cell.angle_alpha   90.00
_cell.angle_beta   90.00
_cell.angle_gamma   90.00
#
_symmetry.space_group_name_H-M   'P 1'
#
loop_
_entity.id
_entity.type
_entity.pdbx_description
1 polymer ?
#
loop_
_entity_poly.entity_id
_entity_poly.type
_entity_poly.pdbx_seq_one_letter_code
_entity_poly.pdbx_strand_id
1 'polypeptide(L)'
;NYTDDDKFDVVLMNPPYGGNEKSDVQSHFPSDMRSSETAELFMVLIMYRLKRNGRAAVIVPNGFLSNENSTKLIAIKNKLLRDFNLHTIIRLPGSIFAPYTPIATNILFFNNEIAENAPEGFATKETWFYRLDMPEGYKHFSKTKPMKSEHCNPIKEWWNDRKEIVVEDGNEKSRCYSVEELIATDC
;
A
#
# COMPACT_ATOMS: atom_id res chain seq x y z
N ASN A 1 -23.19 -5.90 -8.27
CA ASN A 1 -22.25 -6.95 -8.74
C ASN A 1 -21.53 -6.41 -9.96
N TYR A 2 -20.19 -6.33 -9.89
CA TYR A 2 -19.35 -5.99 -11.04
C TYR A 2 -19.21 -7.21 -11.95
N THR A 3 -19.34 -7.01 -13.24
CA THR A 3 -19.01 -8.01 -14.27
C THR A 3 -17.53 -7.94 -14.59
N ASP A 4 -16.98 -8.88 -15.36
CA ASP A 4 -15.57 -8.84 -15.78
C ASP A 4 -15.25 -7.64 -16.67
N ASP A 5 -16.23 -7.12 -17.42
CA ASP A 5 -16.11 -5.90 -18.21
C ASP A 5 -15.95 -4.62 -17.35
N ASP A 6 -16.38 -4.69 -16.08
CA ASP A 6 -16.24 -3.59 -15.13
C ASP A 6 -14.90 -3.60 -14.38
N LYS A 7 -14.04 -4.60 -14.62
CA LYS A 7 -12.77 -4.78 -13.92
C LYS A 7 -11.58 -4.40 -14.78
N PHE A 8 -10.46 -4.18 -14.14
CA PHE A 8 -9.21 -3.72 -14.75
C PHE A 8 -8.08 -4.75 -14.58
N ASP A 9 -7.24 -4.87 -15.61
CA ASP A 9 -6.01 -5.68 -15.55
C ASP A 9 -4.92 -4.98 -14.74
N VAL A 10 -4.90 -3.64 -14.77
CA VAL A 10 -3.93 -2.82 -14.05
C VAL A 10 -4.63 -1.64 -13.39
N VAL A 11 -4.35 -1.42 -12.10
CA VAL A 11 -4.81 -0.25 -11.36
C VAL A 11 -3.62 0.51 -10.80
N LEU A 12 -3.48 1.78 -11.19
CA LEU A 12 -2.54 2.74 -10.59
C LEU A 12 -3.37 3.85 -9.97
N MET A 13 -3.36 3.96 -8.64
CA MET A 13 -4.25 4.86 -7.93
C MET A 13 -3.53 5.68 -6.87
N ASN A 14 -3.82 6.98 -6.86
CA ASN A 14 -3.54 7.88 -5.74
C ASN A 14 -4.89 8.44 -5.25
N PRO A 15 -5.58 7.72 -4.35
CA PRO A 15 -6.87 8.16 -3.83
C PRO A 15 -6.71 9.42 -2.95
N PRO A 16 -7.77 10.20 -2.78
CA PRO A 16 -7.73 11.34 -1.85
C PRO A 16 -7.52 10.86 -0.41
N TYR A 17 -6.73 11.64 0.37
CA TYR A 17 -6.42 11.33 1.78
C TYR A 17 -7.28 12.19 2.72
N GLY A 18 -7.71 11.59 3.85
CA GLY A 18 -8.35 12.30 4.94
C GLY A 18 -9.76 12.84 4.64
N GLY A 19 -10.46 12.26 3.66
CA GLY A 19 -11.87 12.54 3.42
C GLY A 19 -12.76 11.61 4.23
N ASN A 20 -13.96 12.10 4.59
CA ASN A 20 -15.01 11.28 5.19
C ASN A 20 -16.18 11.13 4.22
N GLU A 21 -16.54 9.90 3.92
CA GLU A 21 -17.66 9.57 3.06
C GLU A 21 -18.98 9.56 3.84
N LYS A 22 -20.06 9.97 3.17
CA LYS A 22 -21.41 9.96 3.75
C LYS A 22 -21.92 8.53 3.95
N SER A 23 -22.84 8.34 4.88
CA SER A 23 -23.38 7.03 5.23
C SER A 23 -24.10 6.33 4.07
N ASP A 24 -24.69 7.08 3.15
CA ASP A 24 -25.29 6.53 1.93
C ASP A 24 -24.24 5.88 1.01
N VAL A 25 -23.10 6.54 0.81
CA VAL A 25 -21.97 5.98 0.06
C VAL A 25 -21.41 4.75 0.78
N GLN A 26 -21.15 4.85 2.09
CA GLN A 26 -20.67 3.74 2.90
C GLN A 26 -21.59 2.51 2.83
N SER A 27 -22.91 2.70 2.68
CA SER A 27 -23.89 1.63 2.65
C SER A 27 -23.71 0.65 1.47
N HIS A 28 -23.02 1.07 0.41
CA HIS A 28 -22.72 0.24 -0.76
C HIS A 28 -21.54 -0.73 -0.56
N PHE A 29 -20.81 -0.59 0.56
CA PHE A 29 -19.68 -1.44 0.89
C PHE A 29 -20.06 -2.56 1.87
N PRO A 30 -19.31 -3.68 1.94
CA PRO A 30 -19.52 -4.74 2.92
C PRO A 30 -19.53 -4.18 4.35
N SER A 31 -20.38 -4.69 5.20
CA SER A 31 -20.62 -4.16 6.55
C SER A 31 -19.39 -4.18 7.45
N ASP A 32 -18.53 -5.17 7.28
CA ASP A 32 -17.28 -5.37 8.01
C ASP A 32 -16.14 -4.44 7.53
N MET A 33 -16.22 -3.92 6.31
CA MET A 33 -15.25 -3.00 5.69
C MET A 33 -15.83 -1.60 5.42
N ARG A 34 -17.00 -1.31 5.97
CA ARG A 34 -17.71 -0.03 5.80
C ARG A 34 -17.08 1.04 6.68
N SER A 35 -16.03 1.67 6.17
CA SER A 35 -15.35 2.79 6.81
C SER A 35 -15.93 4.14 6.39
N SER A 36 -15.71 5.17 7.21
CA SER A 36 -15.92 6.57 6.81
C SER A 36 -14.71 7.13 6.02
N GLU A 37 -13.52 6.57 6.20
CA GLU A 37 -12.30 7.05 5.59
C GLU A 37 -12.25 6.78 4.09
N THR A 38 -12.11 7.83 3.27
CA THR A 38 -12.12 7.73 1.81
C THR A 38 -11.05 6.78 1.28
N ALA A 39 -9.81 6.86 1.77
CA ALA A 39 -8.71 6.02 1.32
C ALA A 39 -8.97 4.52 1.57
N GLU A 40 -9.62 4.18 2.69
CA GLU A 40 -10.00 2.81 3.03
C GLU A 40 -11.08 2.26 2.07
N LEU A 41 -12.11 3.05 1.78
CA LEU A 41 -13.15 2.67 0.83
C LEU A 41 -12.61 2.52 -0.60
N PHE A 42 -11.66 3.39 -1.02
CA PHE A 42 -10.99 3.23 -2.31
C PHE A 42 -10.20 1.93 -2.39
N MET A 43 -9.54 1.51 -1.31
CA MET A 43 -8.85 0.21 -1.28
C MET A 43 -9.85 -0.95 -1.47
N VAL A 44 -10.99 -0.92 -0.79
CA VAL A 44 -12.06 -1.93 -0.97
C VAL A 44 -12.53 -1.93 -2.42
N LEU A 45 -12.82 -0.75 -2.99
CA LEU A 45 -13.27 -0.62 -4.38
C LEU A 45 -12.25 -1.22 -5.36
N ILE A 46 -10.96 -0.94 -5.18
CA ILE A 46 -9.87 -1.46 -6.03
C ILE A 46 -9.84 -2.98 -5.97
N MET A 47 -9.92 -3.57 -4.78
CA MET A 47 -9.96 -5.02 -4.61
C MET A 47 -11.12 -5.67 -5.38
N TYR A 48 -12.31 -5.04 -5.42
CA TYR A 48 -13.46 -5.53 -6.18
C TYR A 48 -13.36 -5.29 -7.69
N ARG A 49 -12.58 -4.30 -8.11
CA ARG A 49 -12.44 -3.91 -9.53
C ARG A 49 -11.19 -4.50 -10.20
N LEU A 50 -10.33 -5.19 -9.47
CA LEU A 50 -9.15 -5.84 -10.02
C LEU A 50 -9.52 -7.21 -10.59
N LYS A 51 -9.19 -7.46 -11.87
CA LYS A 51 -9.37 -8.78 -12.50
C LYS A 51 -8.48 -9.82 -11.82
N ARG A 52 -8.84 -11.09 -11.97
CA ARG A 52 -7.94 -12.19 -11.63
C ARG A 52 -6.64 -12.06 -12.42
N ASN A 53 -5.50 -12.30 -11.78
CA ASN A 53 -4.14 -12.04 -12.29
C ASN A 53 -3.87 -10.57 -12.62
N GLY A 54 -4.78 -9.65 -12.27
CA GLY A 54 -4.55 -8.23 -12.36
C GLY A 54 -3.62 -7.74 -11.26
N ARG A 55 -3.00 -6.58 -11.48
CA ARG A 55 -2.03 -5.97 -10.56
C ARG A 55 -2.39 -4.53 -10.20
N ALA A 56 -2.08 -4.14 -8.99
CA ALA A 56 -2.36 -2.79 -8.51
C ALA A 56 -1.15 -2.17 -7.83
N ALA A 57 -1.03 -0.84 -7.97
CA ALA A 57 -0.16 0.00 -7.16
C ALA A 57 -0.98 1.16 -6.61
N VAL A 58 -1.09 1.25 -5.29
CA VAL A 58 -1.98 2.20 -4.63
C VAL A 58 -1.20 2.99 -3.59
N ILE A 59 -1.27 4.33 -3.68
CA ILE A 59 -0.69 5.20 -2.67
C ILE A 59 -1.68 5.33 -1.51
N VAL A 60 -1.23 5.07 -0.29
CA VAL A 60 -2.03 5.18 0.93
C VAL A 60 -1.33 6.06 1.95
N PRO A 61 -2.07 6.79 2.80
CA PRO A 61 -1.49 7.52 3.93
C PRO A 61 -0.87 6.54 4.93
N ASN A 62 0.11 7.02 5.71
CA ASN A 62 0.78 6.17 6.70
C ASN A 62 -0.20 5.55 7.71
N GLY A 63 -1.25 6.28 8.09
CA GLY A 63 -2.29 5.79 8.99
C GLY A 63 -2.99 4.51 8.49
N PHE A 64 -3.01 4.25 7.18
CA PHE A 64 -3.55 3.00 6.64
C PHE A 64 -2.77 1.77 7.16
N LEU A 65 -1.46 1.88 7.32
CA LEU A 65 -0.64 0.78 7.85
C LEU A 65 -0.59 0.78 9.39
N SER A 66 -0.43 1.96 10.02
CA SER A 66 -0.12 2.11 11.44
C SER A 66 -1.34 2.25 12.37
N ASN A 67 -2.56 2.35 11.85
CA ASN A 67 -3.75 2.45 12.70
C ASN A 67 -4.26 1.05 13.06
N GLU A 68 -4.12 0.67 14.32
CA GLU A 68 -4.53 -0.61 14.89
C GLU A 68 -5.90 -0.54 15.59
N ASN A 69 -6.45 0.66 15.76
CA ASN A 69 -7.69 0.86 16.52
C ASN A 69 -8.97 0.71 15.67
N SER A 70 -8.85 0.68 14.34
CA SER A 70 -9.99 0.57 13.43
C SER A 70 -10.26 -0.88 13.05
N THR A 71 -11.33 -1.47 13.59
CA THR A 71 -11.76 -2.84 13.23
C THR A 71 -12.08 -2.96 11.73
N LYS A 72 -12.53 -1.88 11.08
CA LYS A 72 -12.83 -1.83 9.66
C LYS A 72 -11.55 -1.89 8.83
N LEU A 73 -10.55 -1.11 9.22
CA LEU A 73 -9.25 -1.11 8.56
C LEU A 73 -8.53 -2.46 8.73
N ILE A 74 -8.62 -3.06 9.92
CA ILE A 74 -8.09 -4.42 10.16
C ILE A 74 -8.77 -5.43 9.23
N ALA A 75 -10.10 -5.36 9.05
CA ALA A 75 -10.80 -6.25 8.12
C ALA A 75 -10.35 -6.04 6.66
N ILE A 76 -10.10 -4.78 6.24
CA ILE A 76 -9.59 -4.44 4.91
C ILE A 76 -8.16 -4.99 4.73
N LYS A 77 -7.27 -4.79 5.69
CA LYS A 77 -5.89 -5.33 5.66
C LYS A 77 -5.90 -6.86 5.61
N ASN A 78 -6.72 -7.52 6.43
CA ASN A 78 -6.87 -8.96 6.42
C ASN A 78 -7.38 -9.50 5.06
N LYS A 79 -8.37 -8.83 4.47
CA LYS A 79 -8.85 -9.18 3.13
C LYS A 79 -7.73 -9.03 2.09
N LEU A 80 -6.93 -7.98 2.17
CA LEU A 80 -5.81 -7.76 1.26
C LEU A 80 -4.77 -8.90 1.33
N LEU A 81 -4.43 -9.38 2.54
CA LEU A 81 -3.48 -10.49 2.73
C LEU A 81 -4.07 -11.85 2.35
N ARG A 82 -5.38 -12.07 2.58
CA ARG A 82 -6.04 -13.36 2.32
C ARG A 82 -6.40 -13.59 0.86
N ASP A 83 -6.88 -12.54 0.18
CA ASP A 83 -7.46 -12.68 -1.15
C ASP A 83 -6.52 -12.17 -2.25
N PHE A 84 -5.46 -11.41 -1.89
CA PHE A 84 -4.50 -10.80 -2.80
C PHE A 84 -3.07 -11.06 -2.32
N ASN A 85 -2.14 -11.14 -3.28
CA ASN A 85 -0.72 -11.20 -2.98
C ASN A 85 -0.16 -9.78 -2.80
N LEU A 86 -0.11 -9.29 -1.56
CA LEU A 86 0.55 -8.03 -1.19
C LEU A 86 2.06 -8.28 -1.10
N HIS A 87 2.78 -8.12 -2.21
CA HIS A 87 4.19 -8.51 -2.31
C HIS A 87 5.19 -7.40 -2.01
N THR A 88 4.78 -6.12 -2.01
CA THR A 88 5.74 -5.01 -1.78
C THR A 88 5.04 -3.78 -1.22
N ILE A 89 5.65 -3.17 -0.21
CA ILE A 89 5.29 -1.86 0.33
C ILE A 89 6.51 -0.96 0.25
N ILE A 90 6.35 0.22 -0.38
CA ILE A 90 7.39 1.24 -0.46
C ILE A 90 7.01 2.43 0.39
N ARG A 91 7.78 2.70 1.44
CA ARG A 91 7.68 3.93 2.22
C ARG A 91 8.27 5.08 1.42
N LEU A 92 7.44 6.08 1.15
CA LEU A 92 7.88 7.30 0.47
C LEU A 92 8.45 8.32 1.47
N PRO A 93 9.42 9.14 1.06
CA PRO A 93 9.94 10.20 1.90
C PRO A 93 8.86 11.23 2.22
N GLY A 94 8.96 11.85 3.37
CA GLY A 94 8.08 12.95 3.75
C GLY A 94 8.12 14.09 2.72
N SER A 95 7.09 14.93 2.72
CA SER A 95 6.95 16.07 1.80
C SER A 95 6.89 15.76 0.29
N ILE A 96 6.77 14.49 -0.12
CA ILE A 96 6.70 14.11 -1.55
C ILE A 96 5.55 14.83 -2.28
N PHE A 97 4.45 15.08 -1.58
CA PHE A 97 3.28 15.79 -2.09
C PHE A 97 3.20 17.28 -1.68
N ALA A 98 4.32 17.85 -1.23
CA ALA A 98 4.36 19.29 -0.94
C ALA A 98 4.14 20.13 -2.22
N PRO A 99 3.43 21.26 -2.14
CA PRO A 99 2.88 21.90 -0.93
C PRO A 99 1.47 21.43 -0.54
N TYR A 100 0.91 20.42 -1.22
CA TYR A 100 -0.50 20.04 -1.09
C TYR A 100 -0.81 19.34 0.23
N THR A 101 0.07 18.44 0.69
CA THR A 101 -0.07 17.73 1.96
C THR A 101 1.28 17.35 2.56
N PRO A 102 1.45 17.43 3.89
CA PRO A 102 2.62 16.90 4.59
C PRO A 102 2.48 15.41 4.97
N ILE A 103 1.36 14.76 4.64
CA ILE A 103 1.07 13.39 5.06
C ILE A 103 2.12 12.44 4.46
N ALA A 104 2.74 11.65 5.34
CA ALA A 104 3.62 10.56 4.91
C ALA A 104 2.82 9.43 4.28
N THR A 105 3.33 8.89 3.19
CA THR A 105 2.61 7.91 2.36
C THR A 105 3.44 6.68 2.06
N ASN A 106 2.75 5.61 1.68
CA ASN A 106 3.33 4.38 1.21
C ASN A 106 2.69 4.00 -0.13
N ILE A 107 3.40 3.24 -0.95
CA ILE A 107 2.84 2.58 -2.13
C ILE A 107 2.70 1.11 -1.82
N LEU A 108 1.49 0.57 -1.94
CA LEU A 108 1.20 -0.86 -1.83
C LEU A 108 1.13 -1.46 -3.23
N PHE A 109 1.91 -2.51 -3.47
CA PHE A 109 1.88 -3.29 -4.71
C PHE A 109 1.32 -4.67 -4.43
N PHE A 110 0.23 -5.04 -5.10
CA PHE A 110 -0.41 -6.32 -4.93
C PHE A 110 -1.01 -6.86 -6.23
N ASN A 111 -1.14 -8.17 -6.32
CA ASN A 111 -1.72 -8.88 -7.44
C ASN A 111 -2.97 -9.65 -6.97
N ASN A 112 -3.96 -9.80 -7.85
CA ASN A 112 -5.13 -10.67 -7.61
C ASN A 112 -4.79 -12.11 -7.98
N GLU A 113 -3.87 -12.71 -7.25
CA GLU A 113 -3.41 -14.10 -7.40
C GLU A 113 -2.96 -14.64 -6.04
N ILE A 114 -2.87 -15.96 -5.93
CA ILE A 114 -2.27 -16.60 -4.76
C ILE A 114 -0.78 -16.76 -5.04
N ALA A 115 0.08 -16.27 -4.13
CA ALA A 115 1.52 -16.42 -4.25
C ALA A 115 1.90 -17.92 -4.17
N GLU A 116 2.94 -18.30 -4.90
CA GLU A 116 3.48 -19.67 -4.86
C GLU A 116 3.94 -20.00 -3.44
N ASN A 117 3.48 -21.15 -2.91
CA ASN A 117 3.72 -21.58 -1.53
C ASN A 117 3.20 -20.60 -0.45
N ALA A 118 2.13 -19.86 -0.74
CA ALA A 118 1.43 -19.10 0.30
C ALA A 118 0.83 -20.06 1.34
N PRO A 119 0.82 -19.69 2.64
CA PRO A 119 0.18 -20.48 3.68
C PRO A 119 -1.33 -20.62 3.44
N GLU A 120 -1.91 -21.70 3.97
CA GLU A 120 -3.35 -21.93 3.85
C GLU A 120 -4.16 -20.75 4.42
N GLY A 121 -5.15 -20.28 3.64
CA GLY A 121 -6.00 -19.14 3.99
C GLY A 121 -5.41 -17.79 3.65
N PHE A 122 -4.24 -17.71 3.01
CA PHE A 122 -3.64 -16.47 2.53
C PHE A 122 -3.27 -16.56 1.05
N ALA A 123 -3.43 -15.44 0.35
CA ALA A 123 -2.88 -15.26 -0.99
C ALA A 123 -1.47 -14.64 -0.96
N THR A 124 -1.18 -13.86 0.10
CA THR A 124 0.16 -13.33 0.37
C THR A 124 1.01 -14.40 1.05
N LYS A 125 2.24 -14.61 0.57
CA LYS A 125 3.27 -15.42 1.22
C LYS A 125 4.20 -14.56 2.07
N GLU A 126 4.73 -13.52 1.47
CA GLU A 126 5.70 -12.60 2.06
C GLU A 126 5.51 -11.20 1.49
N THR A 127 5.88 -10.18 2.24
CA THR A 127 5.83 -8.79 1.82
C THR A 127 7.18 -8.12 2.03
N TRP A 128 7.72 -7.55 0.97
CA TRP A 128 8.92 -6.75 1.01
C TRP A 128 8.59 -5.31 1.39
N PHE A 129 9.27 -4.80 2.40
CA PHE A 129 9.26 -3.39 2.77
C PHE A 129 10.54 -2.72 2.26
N TYR A 130 10.39 -1.55 1.67
CA TYR A 130 11.51 -0.72 1.24
C TYR A 130 11.26 0.74 1.59
N ARG A 131 12.24 1.39 2.22
CA ARG A 131 12.20 2.82 2.52
C ARG A 131 12.98 3.59 1.46
N LEU A 132 12.29 4.45 0.72
CA LEU A 132 12.94 5.42 -0.15
C LEU A 132 13.41 6.60 0.70
N ASP A 133 14.71 6.79 0.80
CA ASP A 133 15.28 7.90 1.54
C ASP A 133 15.19 9.20 0.75
N MET A 134 15.31 10.34 1.45
CA MET A 134 15.39 11.64 0.81
C MET A 134 16.67 11.70 -0.06
N PRO A 135 16.59 12.21 -1.31
CA PRO A 135 17.77 12.33 -2.16
C PRO A 135 18.85 13.20 -1.52
N GLU A 136 20.09 12.93 -1.84
CA GLU A 136 21.23 13.73 -1.38
C GLU A 136 21.05 15.22 -1.69
N GLY A 137 21.35 16.07 -0.75
CA GLY A 137 21.15 17.53 -0.85
C GLY A 137 19.70 18.01 -0.74
N TYR A 138 18.75 17.11 -0.43
CA TYR A 138 17.34 17.47 -0.18
C TYR A 138 17.02 17.32 1.31
N LYS A 139 16.61 18.42 1.95
CA LYS A 139 16.01 18.36 3.30
C LYS A 139 14.51 18.02 3.24
N HIS A 140 13.84 18.50 2.21
CA HIS A 140 12.42 18.25 1.91
C HIS A 140 12.14 18.56 0.44
N PHE A 141 11.08 17.96 -0.12
CA PHE A 141 10.53 18.37 -1.40
C PHE A 141 9.68 19.64 -1.24
N SER A 142 9.58 20.44 -2.30
CA SER A 142 8.82 21.68 -2.32
C SER A 142 8.34 21.99 -3.73
N LYS A 143 7.52 23.02 -3.89
CA LYS A 143 7.07 23.49 -5.21
C LYS A 143 8.25 23.85 -6.15
N THR A 144 9.32 24.43 -5.59
CA THR A 144 10.50 24.84 -6.36
C THR A 144 11.56 23.74 -6.47
N LYS A 145 11.45 22.70 -5.65
CA LYS A 145 12.37 21.54 -5.62
C LYS A 145 11.52 20.25 -5.51
N PRO A 146 10.72 19.91 -6.56
CA PRO A 146 9.83 18.77 -6.52
C PRO A 146 10.56 17.45 -6.64
N MET A 147 9.87 16.36 -6.31
CA MET A 147 10.35 15.02 -6.65
C MET A 147 10.43 14.85 -8.17
N LYS A 148 11.47 14.18 -8.62
CA LYS A 148 11.69 13.82 -10.02
C LYS A 148 11.73 12.30 -10.17
N SER A 149 11.49 11.79 -11.38
CA SER A 149 11.51 10.35 -11.67
C SER A 149 12.87 9.68 -11.37
N GLU A 150 13.97 10.41 -11.53
CA GLU A 150 15.32 9.94 -11.20
C GLU A 150 15.52 9.60 -9.72
N HIS A 151 14.77 10.26 -8.82
CA HIS A 151 14.80 9.97 -7.39
C HIS A 151 14.22 8.59 -7.06
N CYS A 152 13.50 7.96 -7.99
CA CYS A 152 13.00 6.59 -7.86
C CYS A 152 14.02 5.53 -8.34
N ASN A 153 15.18 5.91 -8.87
CA ASN A 153 16.16 4.94 -9.38
C ASN A 153 16.60 3.92 -8.31
N PRO A 154 16.82 4.30 -7.03
CA PRO A 154 17.16 3.33 -5.99
C PRO A 154 16.07 2.24 -5.81
N ILE A 155 14.78 2.58 -5.98
CA ILE A 155 13.69 1.60 -5.94
C ILE A 155 13.82 0.65 -7.13
N LYS A 156 14.06 1.16 -8.35
CA LYS A 156 14.16 0.35 -9.58
C LYS A 156 15.33 -0.63 -9.51
N GLU A 157 16.46 -0.18 -9.01
CA GLU A 157 17.65 -1.00 -8.81
C GLU A 157 17.38 -2.13 -7.82
N TRP A 158 16.85 -1.77 -6.63
CA TRP A 158 16.47 -2.75 -5.62
C TRP A 158 15.38 -3.71 -6.09
N TRP A 159 14.40 -3.25 -6.88
CA TRP A 159 13.31 -4.08 -7.37
C TRP A 159 13.77 -5.26 -8.22
N ASN A 160 14.83 -5.07 -8.99
CA ASN A 160 15.42 -6.11 -9.86
C ASN A 160 16.27 -7.13 -9.09
N ASP A 161 16.81 -6.73 -7.93
CA ASP A 161 17.65 -7.58 -7.06
C ASP A 161 17.29 -7.31 -5.59
N ARG A 162 16.12 -7.80 -5.19
CA ARG A 162 15.57 -7.57 -3.85
C ARG A 162 16.43 -8.27 -2.80
N LYS A 163 16.88 -7.50 -1.82
CA LYS A 163 17.64 -7.98 -0.67
C LYS A 163 17.35 -7.12 0.54
N GLU A 164 17.53 -7.69 1.71
CA GLU A 164 17.47 -6.96 2.96
C GLU A 164 18.65 -6.00 3.05
N ILE A 165 18.39 -4.79 3.51
CA ILE A 165 19.39 -3.72 3.64
C ILE A 165 19.24 -3.09 5.01
N VAL A 166 20.31 -3.16 5.81
CA VAL A 166 20.47 -2.42 7.06
C VAL A 166 21.47 -1.29 6.81
N VAL A 167 21.09 -0.07 7.18
CA VAL A 167 21.97 1.09 7.04
C VAL A 167 22.86 1.28 8.28
N GLU A 168 23.87 2.12 8.20
CA GLU A 168 24.93 2.27 9.22
C GLU A 168 24.42 2.60 10.63
N ASP A 169 23.26 3.26 10.74
CA ASP A 169 22.60 3.57 12.01
C ASP A 169 21.81 2.37 12.62
N GLY A 170 21.87 1.21 11.98
CA GLY A 170 21.16 0.00 12.38
C GLY A 170 19.69 -0.04 11.96
N ASN A 171 19.18 0.99 11.29
CA ASN A 171 17.82 1.00 10.78
C ASN A 171 17.66 0.15 9.51
N GLU A 172 16.53 -0.52 9.38
CA GLU A 172 16.21 -1.30 8.20
C GLU A 172 15.76 -0.37 7.07
N LYS A 173 16.47 -0.45 5.94
CA LYS A 173 16.06 0.20 4.70
C LYS A 173 15.16 -0.70 3.85
N SER A 174 15.45 -1.99 3.88
CA SER A 174 14.64 -3.02 3.23
C SER A 174 14.63 -4.29 4.06
N ARG A 175 13.44 -4.89 4.20
CA ARG A 175 13.24 -6.17 4.88
C ARG A 175 12.08 -6.93 4.25
N CYS A 176 12.19 -8.27 4.30
CA CYS A 176 11.12 -9.19 3.93
C CYS A 176 10.47 -9.75 5.19
N TYR A 177 9.14 -9.71 5.24
CA TYR A 177 8.35 -10.31 6.32
C TYR A 177 7.47 -11.41 5.74
N SER A 178 7.43 -12.57 6.37
CA SER A 178 6.41 -13.57 6.05
C SER A 178 5.02 -13.06 6.46
N VAL A 179 3.96 -13.64 5.88
CA VAL A 179 2.60 -13.24 6.26
C VAL A 179 2.31 -13.58 7.74
N GLU A 180 2.91 -14.64 8.27
CA GLU A 180 2.80 -15.02 9.68
C GLU A 180 3.43 -13.96 10.61
N GLU A 181 4.58 -13.42 10.23
CA GLU A 181 5.22 -12.31 10.98
C GLU A 181 4.35 -11.06 10.95
N LEU A 182 3.76 -10.72 9.79
CA LEU A 182 2.88 -9.56 9.66
C LEU A 182 1.63 -9.66 10.54
N ILE A 183 1.06 -10.86 10.67
CA ILE A 183 -0.13 -11.08 11.49
C ILE A 183 0.22 -11.10 12.98
N ALA A 184 1.38 -11.68 13.34
CA ALA A 184 1.81 -11.79 14.73
C ALA A 184 2.15 -10.43 15.39
N THR A 185 2.45 -9.41 14.58
CA THR A 185 2.77 -8.05 15.05
C THR A 185 1.56 -7.13 15.18
N ASP A 186 0.32 -7.65 15.07
CA ASP A 186 -0.93 -6.86 15.06
C ASP A 186 -0.90 -5.67 14.06
N CYS A 187 -0.13 -5.82 12.98
CA CYS A 187 0.02 -4.81 11.92
C CYS A 187 -1.13 -4.80 10.93
#